data_61b5c29235344b1f9d57e91cb7368314
#
_entry.id   61b5c29235344b1f9d57e91cb7368314
#
_cell.length_a   1.000
_cell.length_b   1.000
_cell.length_c   1.000
_cell.angle_alpha   90.00
_cell.angle_beta   90.00
_cell.angle_gamma   90.00
#
_symmetry.space_group_name_H-M   'P 1'
#
loop_
_entity.id
_entity.type
_entity.pdbx_description
1 polymer ?
#
loop_
_entity_poly.entity_id
_entity_poly.type
_entity_poly.pdbx_seq_one_letter_code
_entity_poly.pdbx_strand_id
1 'polypeptide(L)'
;MKYLPLVLAVALSPAFAADDELEPQPLKVNGCVIQPESQCPGADLRNADLNNQDMHKMNLAGADLRGANLRHAKLDLANLEKANLQGANLTRASLQQANLRVADLSNAKLIAVQAWGMYAQGANFNGANLSAAYLEFARLSGAKLHNANLQAADLEMTWLSRAQLNGANLADANLQEAKLGESDLEKADLRGTRQHYANFQDSNMEGCQGCPKTWD
;
A
#
# COMPACT_ATOMS: atom_id res chain seq x y z
N MET A 1 -87.22 -19.88 16.28
CA MET A 1 -85.92 -20.20 15.74
C MET A 1 -85.32 -18.84 15.23
N LYS A 2 -84.37 -18.23 16.00
CA LYS A 2 -83.75 -16.98 15.61
C LYS A 2 -82.27 -17.31 15.27
N TYR A 3 -81.94 -17.19 14.02
CA TYR A 3 -80.53 -17.32 13.56
C TYR A 3 -79.73 -16.04 13.87
N LEU A 4 -78.71 -16.23 14.66
CA LEU A 4 -77.73 -15.15 14.91
C LEU A 4 -76.61 -15.25 13.84
N PRO A 5 -76.21 -14.21 13.13
CA PRO A 5 -75.14 -14.31 12.22
C PRO A 5 -73.78 -14.22 12.94
N LEU A 6 -72.93 -15.20 12.61
CA LEU A 6 -71.52 -15.23 13.07
C LEU A 6 -70.69 -14.14 12.40
N VAL A 7 -70.29 -13.14 13.14
CA VAL A 7 -69.38 -12.12 12.64
C VAL A 7 -67.94 -12.68 12.70
N LEU A 8 -67.40 -12.98 11.54
CA LEU A 8 -66.02 -13.39 11.42
C LEU A 8 -65.12 -12.13 11.54
N ALA A 9 -64.49 -11.99 12.70
CA ALA A 9 -63.48 -10.96 12.90
C ALA A 9 -62.19 -11.36 12.14
N VAL A 10 -61.91 -10.68 11.03
CA VAL A 10 -60.64 -10.78 10.36
C VAL A 10 -59.63 -9.98 11.19
N ALA A 11 -58.75 -10.69 11.89
CA ALA A 11 -57.61 -10.07 12.55
C ALA A 11 -56.65 -9.59 11.46
N LEU A 12 -56.58 -8.26 11.24
CA LEU A 12 -55.48 -7.68 10.53
C LEU A 12 -54.21 -7.83 11.39
N SER A 13 -53.34 -8.71 10.99
CA SER A 13 -51.97 -8.73 11.51
C SER A 13 -51.31 -7.42 11.14
N PRO A 14 -50.62 -6.72 12.07
CA PRO A 14 -49.78 -5.60 11.67
C PRO A 14 -48.67 -6.12 10.78
N ALA A 15 -48.63 -5.65 9.54
CA ALA A 15 -47.47 -5.83 8.69
C ALA A 15 -46.29 -5.21 9.46
N PHE A 16 -45.36 -6.05 9.89
CA PHE A 16 -44.06 -5.58 10.29
C PHE A 16 -43.50 -4.82 9.08
N ALA A 17 -43.45 -3.50 9.18
CA ALA A 17 -42.58 -2.73 8.32
C ALA A 17 -41.18 -3.28 8.61
N ALA A 18 -40.60 -4.01 7.66
CA ALA A 18 -39.21 -4.26 7.65
C ALA A 18 -38.56 -2.86 7.60
N ASP A 19 -37.86 -2.50 8.68
CA ASP A 19 -36.93 -1.38 8.64
C ASP A 19 -35.94 -1.76 7.54
N ASP A 20 -36.15 -1.18 6.37
CA ASP A 20 -35.19 -1.19 5.28
C ASP A 20 -34.00 -0.33 5.80
N GLU A 21 -33.13 -0.93 6.62
CA GLU A 21 -31.84 -0.35 6.92
C GLU A 21 -31.15 -0.21 5.57
N LEU A 22 -31.23 1.02 5.01
CA LEU A 22 -30.53 1.38 3.78
C LEU A 22 -29.04 1.11 4.02
N GLU A 23 -28.55 -0.03 3.52
CA GLU A 23 -27.14 -0.34 3.49
C GLU A 23 -26.40 0.91 3.00
N PRO A 24 -25.37 1.38 3.72
CA PRO A 24 -24.66 2.58 3.33
C PRO A 24 -24.14 2.43 1.90
N GLN A 25 -24.60 3.32 1.02
CA GLN A 25 -24.19 3.29 -0.38
C GLN A 25 -22.67 3.45 -0.49
N PRO A 26 -21.98 2.66 -1.31
CA PRO A 26 -20.54 2.76 -1.47
C PRO A 26 -20.16 4.15 -1.99
N LEU A 27 -19.03 4.65 -1.50
CA LEU A 27 -18.45 5.91 -1.99
C LEU A 27 -18.22 5.82 -3.50
N LYS A 28 -18.65 6.87 -4.24
CA LYS A 28 -18.40 6.98 -5.68
C LYS A 28 -17.60 8.24 -5.98
N VAL A 29 -16.47 8.10 -6.68
CA VAL A 29 -15.58 9.19 -7.07
C VAL A 29 -15.40 9.16 -8.59
N ASN A 30 -15.81 10.21 -9.28
CA ASN A 30 -15.67 10.34 -10.75
C ASN A 30 -16.09 9.08 -11.53
N GLY A 31 -17.18 8.44 -11.12
CA GLY A 31 -17.71 7.24 -11.77
C GLY A 31 -17.15 5.92 -11.22
N CYS A 32 -16.03 5.94 -10.50
CA CYS A 32 -15.50 4.76 -9.83
C CYS A 32 -16.25 4.50 -8.52
N VAL A 33 -16.77 3.30 -8.33
CA VAL A 33 -17.38 2.85 -7.07
C VAL A 33 -16.28 2.29 -6.19
N ILE A 34 -16.10 2.87 -5.02
CA ILE A 34 -15.07 2.50 -4.06
C ILE A 34 -15.60 1.40 -3.15
N GLN A 35 -15.32 0.17 -3.52
CA GLN A 35 -15.64 -1.04 -2.76
C GLN A 35 -14.73 -2.20 -3.20
N PRO A 36 -14.66 -3.27 -2.42
CA PRO A 36 -13.86 -4.45 -2.77
C PRO A 36 -14.12 -4.95 -4.20
N GLU A 37 -13.03 -5.38 -4.86
CA GLU A 37 -13.04 -6.02 -6.20
C GLU A 37 -13.53 -5.13 -7.36
N SER A 38 -13.88 -3.86 -7.10
CA SER A 38 -14.31 -2.92 -8.16
C SER A 38 -13.26 -2.73 -9.24
N GLN A 39 -13.73 -2.51 -10.46
CA GLN A 39 -12.92 -2.33 -11.66
C GLN A 39 -12.88 -0.85 -12.04
N CYS A 40 -11.81 -0.15 -11.72
CA CYS A 40 -11.62 1.27 -11.98
C CYS A 40 -10.25 1.57 -12.64
N PRO A 41 -9.84 0.84 -13.69
CA PRO A 41 -8.55 1.12 -14.34
C PRO A 41 -8.57 2.53 -14.94
N GLY A 42 -7.47 3.27 -14.76
CA GLY A 42 -7.33 4.64 -15.26
C GLY A 42 -8.24 5.67 -14.58
N ALA A 43 -8.91 5.34 -13.48
CA ALA A 43 -9.82 6.28 -12.81
C ALA A 43 -9.11 7.55 -12.33
N ASP A 44 -9.78 8.68 -12.43
CA ASP A 44 -9.33 9.94 -11.80
C ASP A 44 -9.80 10.01 -10.34
N LEU A 45 -8.87 9.74 -9.44
CA LEU A 45 -9.07 9.74 -8.00
C LEU A 45 -8.17 10.80 -7.32
N ARG A 46 -7.75 11.83 -8.05
CA ARG A 46 -6.87 12.90 -7.54
C ARG A 46 -7.52 13.60 -6.35
N ASN A 47 -6.72 13.74 -5.29
CA ASN A 47 -7.12 14.39 -4.04
C ASN A 47 -8.38 13.77 -3.38
N ALA A 48 -8.82 12.59 -3.81
CA ALA A 48 -9.97 11.92 -3.22
C ALA A 48 -9.71 11.58 -1.75
N ASP A 49 -10.73 11.72 -0.91
CA ASP A 49 -10.69 11.19 0.45
C ASP A 49 -11.15 9.73 0.44
N LEU A 50 -10.16 8.84 0.49
CA LEU A 50 -10.32 7.38 0.49
C LEU A 50 -9.88 6.79 1.85
N ASN A 51 -9.86 7.63 2.88
CA ASN A 51 -9.47 7.25 4.23
C ASN A 51 -10.39 6.14 4.78
N ASN A 52 -9.78 5.10 5.37
CA ASN A 52 -10.44 3.92 5.90
C ASN A 52 -11.29 3.09 4.89
N GLN A 53 -11.24 3.38 3.60
CA GLN A 53 -12.01 2.63 2.61
C GLN A 53 -11.46 1.20 2.46
N ASP A 54 -12.38 0.25 2.30
CA ASP A 54 -12.04 -1.12 1.92
C ASP A 54 -11.99 -1.22 0.40
N MET A 55 -10.78 -1.32 -0.13
CA MET A 55 -10.44 -1.34 -1.55
C MET A 55 -9.68 -2.62 -1.92
N HIS A 56 -9.82 -3.68 -1.12
CA HIS A 56 -9.09 -4.91 -1.37
C HIS A 56 -9.44 -5.50 -2.74
N LYS A 57 -8.44 -6.03 -3.43
CA LYS A 57 -8.54 -6.58 -4.78
C LYS A 57 -9.12 -5.61 -5.84
N MET A 58 -9.26 -4.31 -5.57
CA MET A 58 -9.66 -3.35 -6.60
C MET A 58 -8.68 -3.34 -7.76
N ASN A 59 -9.19 -3.19 -8.96
CA ASN A 59 -8.36 -2.89 -10.13
C ASN A 59 -8.28 -1.37 -10.33
N LEU A 60 -7.13 -0.82 -9.97
CA LEU A 60 -6.76 0.60 -10.09
C LEU A 60 -5.56 0.78 -11.04
N ALA A 61 -5.34 -0.17 -11.96
CA ALA A 61 -4.23 -0.10 -12.91
C ALA A 61 -4.26 1.22 -13.68
N GLY A 62 -3.16 1.96 -13.66
CA GLY A 62 -3.03 3.26 -14.32
C GLY A 62 -3.90 4.38 -13.74
N ALA A 63 -4.57 4.19 -12.60
CA ALA A 63 -5.38 5.24 -11.97
C ALA A 63 -4.52 6.42 -11.50
N ASP A 64 -5.11 7.61 -11.53
CA ASP A 64 -4.50 8.84 -11.01
C ASP A 64 -4.98 9.10 -9.58
N LEU A 65 -4.13 8.78 -8.60
CA LEU A 65 -4.35 8.91 -7.17
C LEU A 65 -3.50 10.05 -6.56
N ARG A 66 -3.01 10.99 -7.36
CA ARG A 66 -2.14 12.08 -6.89
C ARG A 66 -2.79 12.85 -5.75
N GLY A 67 -2.07 12.97 -4.64
CA GLY A 67 -2.54 13.69 -3.46
C GLY A 67 -3.73 13.04 -2.74
N ALA A 68 -4.18 11.85 -3.13
CA ALA A 68 -5.28 11.16 -2.48
C ALA A 68 -4.97 10.85 -1.01
N ASN A 69 -5.99 10.92 -0.16
CA ASN A 69 -5.92 10.50 1.24
C ASN A 69 -6.33 9.02 1.36
N LEU A 70 -5.34 8.14 1.45
CA LEU A 70 -5.49 6.68 1.57
C LEU A 70 -5.13 6.18 2.97
N ARG A 71 -5.17 7.05 3.98
CA ARG A 71 -4.82 6.65 5.36
C ARG A 71 -5.71 5.51 5.82
N HIS A 72 -5.10 4.47 6.38
CA HIS A 72 -5.81 3.28 6.87
C HIS A 72 -6.67 2.56 5.81
N ALA A 73 -6.54 2.90 4.53
CA ALA A 73 -7.23 2.17 3.46
C ALA A 73 -6.72 0.72 3.38
N LYS A 74 -7.61 -0.21 3.06
CA LYS A 74 -7.27 -1.60 2.80
C LYS A 74 -7.13 -1.80 1.29
N LEU A 75 -5.90 -1.94 0.83
CA LEU A 75 -5.54 -2.14 -0.58
C LEU A 75 -4.89 -3.52 -0.81
N ASP A 76 -5.15 -4.47 0.09
CA ASP A 76 -4.58 -5.80 -0.02
C ASP A 76 -4.99 -6.45 -1.34
N LEU A 77 -4.01 -7.05 -2.04
CA LEU A 77 -4.20 -7.68 -3.34
C LEU A 77 -4.70 -6.72 -4.44
N ALA A 78 -4.79 -5.41 -4.21
CA ALA A 78 -5.22 -4.46 -5.23
C ALA A 78 -4.20 -4.37 -6.38
N ASN A 79 -4.69 -4.15 -7.59
CA ASN A 79 -3.86 -3.87 -8.75
C ASN A 79 -3.70 -2.37 -8.94
N LEU A 80 -2.53 -1.85 -8.60
CA LEU A 80 -2.08 -0.46 -8.75
C LEU A 80 -0.96 -0.36 -9.79
N GLU A 81 -0.83 -1.33 -10.69
CA GLU A 81 0.21 -1.31 -11.74
C GLU A 81 0.14 -0.01 -12.53
N LYS A 82 1.27 0.68 -12.67
CA LYS A 82 1.40 1.98 -13.36
C LYS A 82 0.49 3.10 -12.81
N ALA A 83 -0.12 2.93 -11.63
CA ALA A 83 -0.90 4.00 -11.01
C ALA A 83 0.00 5.18 -10.58
N ASN A 84 -0.55 6.38 -10.59
CA ASN A 84 0.13 7.57 -10.11
C ASN A 84 -0.36 7.95 -8.71
N LEU A 85 0.49 7.68 -7.70
CA LEU A 85 0.25 7.97 -6.28
C LEU A 85 1.15 9.12 -5.78
N GLN A 86 1.66 9.98 -6.67
CA GLN A 86 2.56 11.05 -6.28
C GLN A 86 1.96 11.92 -5.17
N GLY A 87 2.69 12.07 -4.06
CA GLY A 87 2.25 12.85 -2.91
C GLY A 87 1.04 12.28 -2.16
N ALA A 88 0.53 11.10 -2.50
CA ALA A 88 -0.59 10.48 -1.79
C ALA A 88 -0.21 10.13 -0.34
N ASN A 89 -1.21 10.08 0.53
CA ASN A 89 -1.03 9.73 1.93
C ASN A 89 -1.57 8.32 2.21
N LEU A 90 -0.67 7.34 2.30
CA LEU A 90 -0.93 5.93 2.61
C LEU A 90 -0.52 5.56 4.04
N THR A 91 -0.43 6.54 4.94
CA THR A 91 -0.02 6.27 6.33
C THR A 91 -0.91 5.19 6.95
N ARG A 92 -0.29 4.10 7.41
CA ARG A 92 -0.92 2.91 8.00
C ARG A 92 -1.94 2.21 7.08
N ALA A 93 -1.88 2.42 5.78
CA ALA A 93 -2.66 1.62 4.83
C ALA A 93 -2.15 0.17 4.79
N SER A 94 -3.00 -0.76 4.37
CA SER A 94 -2.62 -2.14 4.06
C SER A 94 -2.46 -2.30 2.55
N LEU A 95 -1.29 -2.83 2.13
CA LEU A 95 -0.89 -3.08 0.75
C LEU A 95 -0.36 -4.52 0.60
N GLN A 96 -0.79 -5.43 1.46
CA GLN A 96 -0.29 -6.80 1.46
C GLN A 96 -0.52 -7.45 0.09
N GLN A 97 0.55 -7.95 -0.53
CA GLN A 97 0.53 -8.55 -1.86
C GLN A 97 -0.07 -7.67 -2.97
N ALA A 98 -0.21 -6.36 -2.76
CA ALA A 98 -0.68 -5.44 -3.80
C ALA A 98 0.33 -5.34 -4.94
N ASN A 99 -0.16 -5.13 -6.16
CA ASN A 99 0.66 -4.95 -7.35
C ASN A 99 0.87 -3.45 -7.63
N LEU A 100 2.06 -2.93 -7.33
CA LEU A 100 2.49 -1.55 -7.59
C LEU A 100 3.62 -1.51 -8.64
N ARG A 101 3.73 -2.51 -9.51
CA ARG A 101 4.77 -2.50 -10.55
C ARG A 101 4.72 -1.23 -11.36
N VAL A 102 5.88 -0.56 -11.50
CA VAL A 102 6.04 0.67 -12.28
C VAL A 102 5.13 1.82 -11.82
N ALA A 103 4.51 1.73 -10.64
CA ALA A 103 3.72 2.82 -10.08
C ALA A 103 4.61 4.00 -9.66
N ASP A 104 4.06 5.21 -9.67
CA ASP A 104 4.74 6.41 -9.17
C ASP A 104 4.22 6.80 -7.78
N LEU A 105 5.07 6.59 -6.76
CA LEU A 105 4.82 6.95 -5.37
C LEU A 105 5.79 8.06 -4.91
N SER A 106 6.32 8.85 -5.84
CA SER A 106 7.27 9.91 -5.47
C SER A 106 6.64 10.88 -4.48
N ASN A 107 7.40 11.21 -3.43
CA ASN A 107 6.97 12.07 -2.33
C ASN A 107 5.72 11.57 -1.56
N ALA A 108 5.29 10.34 -1.74
CA ALA A 108 4.15 9.77 -1.01
C ALA A 108 4.51 9.50 0.46
N LYS A 109 3.49 9.48 1.33
CA LYS A 109 3.61 9.16 2.75
C LYS A 109 3.14 7.72 2.99
N LEU A 110 4.08 6.80 3.21
CA LEU A 110 3.84 5.37 3.48
C LEU A 110 4.25 5.00 4.93
N ILE A 111 4.14 5.94 5.86
CA ILE A 111 4.57 5.74 7.25
C ILE A 111 3.81 4.57 7.88
N ALA A 112 4.53 3.58 8.40
CA ALA A 112 3.99 2.38 9.03
C ALA A 112 2.99 1.61 8.14
N VAL A 113 3.15 1.68 6.82
CA VAL A 113 2.35 0.90 5.87
C VAL A 113 2.58 -0.60 6.06
N GLN A 114 1.53 -1.41 5.92
CA GLN A 114 1.59 -2.86 5.97
C GLN A 114 1.70 -3.38 4.52
N ALA A 115 2.89 -3.76 4.07
CA ALA A 115 3.14 -4.08 2.68
C ALA A 115 3.89 -5.42 2.49
N TRP A 116 3.57 -6.40 3.34
CA TRP A 116 4.10 -7.74 3.26
C TRP A 116 3.90 -8.34 1.84
N GLY A 117 4.97 -8.84 1.25
CA GLY A 117 4.92 -9.48 -0.07
C GLY A 117 4.48 -8.58 -1.23
N MET A 118 4.47 -7.26 -1.06
CA MET A 118 4.10 -6.28 -2.09
C MET A 118 4.98 -6.41 -3.34
N TYR A 119 4.39 -6.23 -4.52
CA TYR A 119 5.08 -6.23 -5.81
C TYR A 119 5.27 -4.79 -6.29
N ALA A 120 6.49 -4.26 -6.24
CA ALA A 120 6.80 -2.87 -6.61
C ALA A 120 8.08 -2.78 -7.47
N GLN A 121 8.30 -3.79 -8.33
CA GLN A 121 9.44 -3.78 -9.24
C GLN A 121 9.37 -2.55 -10.16
N GLY A 122 10.47 -1.80 -10.24
CA GLY A 122 10.58 -0.60 -11.06
C GLY A 122 9.70 0.57 -10.64
N ALA A 123 9.03 0.49 -9.48
CA ALA A 123 8.24 1.60 -8.96
C ALA A 123 9.13 2.78 -8.52
N ASN A 124 8.56 3.97 -8.54
CA ASN A 124 9.23 5.20 -8.16
C ASN A 124 8.82 5.64 -6.75
N PHE A 125 9.72 5.53 -5.78
CA PHE A 125 9.58 5.99 -4.41
C PHE A 125 10.50 7.17 -4.08
N ASN A 126 10.98 7.91 -5.07
CA ASN A 126 11.89 9.02 -4.84
C ASN A 126 11.31 10.02 -3.84
N GLY A 127 12.05 10.33 -2.77
CA GLY A 127 11.60 11.23 -1.71
C GLY A 127 10.41 10.73 -0.88
N ALA A 128 9.95 9.50 -1.08
CA ALA A 128 8.84 8.95 -0.30
C ALA A 128 9.24 8.68 1.16
N ASN A 129 8.27 8.76 2.06
CA ASN A 129 8.46 8.42 3.47
C ASN A 129 7.87 7.04 3.79
N LEU A 130 8.75 6.03 3.91
CA LEU A 130 8.45 4.65 4.28
C LEU A 130 8.92 4.33 5.71
N SER A 131 9.06 5.34 6.58
CA SER A 131 9.53 5.09 7.95
C SER A 131 8.62 4.11 8.68
N ALA A 132 9.22 3.17 9.40
CA ALA A 132 8.54 2.09 10.11
C ALA A 132 7.59 1.24 9.22
N ALA A 133 7.79 1.22 7.89
CA ALA A 133 7.01 0.37 6.97
C ALA A 133 7.34 -1.11 7.16
N TYR A 134 6.35 -1.99 7.02
CA TYR A 134 6.50 -3.44 7.04
C TYR A 134 6.56 -3.96 5.61
N LEU A 135 7.78 -4.20 5.12
CA LEU A 135 8.09 -4.56 3.73
C LEU A 135 8.66 -5.98 3.59
N GLU A 136 8.52 -6.80 4.62
CA GLU A 136 8.99 -8.18 4.61
C GLU A 136 8.52 -8.92 3.35
N PHE A 137 9.42 -9.64 2.68
CA PHE A 137 9.20 -10.32 1.38
C PHE A 137 8.78 -9.40 0.22
N ALA A 138 8.74 -8.09 0.37
CA ALA A 138 8.38 -7.20 -0.74
C ALA A 138 9.40 -7.30 -1.89
N ARG A 139 8.92 -7.08 -3.11
CA ARG A 139 9.72 -7.13 -4.33
C ARG A 139 9.92 -5.73 -4.88
N LEU A 140 11.07 -5.15 -4.61
CA LEU A 140 11.46 -3.79 -4.96
C LEU A 140 12.62 -3.76 -5.98
N SER A 141 12.86 -4.87 -6.71
CA SER A 141 13.97 -4.94 -7.66
C SER A 141 13.85 -3.83 -8.70
N GLY A 142 14.94 -3.07 -8.89
CA GLY A 142 15.00 -1.94 -9.81
C GLY A 142 14.12 -0.74 -9.41
N ALA A 143 13.55 -0.71 -8.21
CA ALA A 143 12.80 0.44 -7.72
C ALA A 143 13.70 1.66 -7.51
N LYS A 144 13.16 2.86 -7.72
CA LYS A 144 13.83 4.12 -7.48
C LYS A 144 13.47 4.61 -6.08
N LEU A 145 14.48 4.74 -5.22
CA LEU A 145 14.34 5.11 -3.81
C LEU A 145 15.29 6.27 -3.43
N HIS A 146 15.64 7.12 -4.41
CA HIS A 146 16.53 8.24 -4.15
C HIS A 146 15.97 9.15 -3.05
N ASN A 147 16.78 9.40 -2.02
CA ASN A 147 16.42 10.21 -0.86
C ASN A 147 15.12 9.74 -0.15
N ALA A 148 14.72 8.49 -0.31
CA ALA A 148 13.59 7.93 0.42
C ALA A 148 13.94 7.75 1.90
N ASN A 149 12.96 7.92 2.78
CA ASN A 149 13.11 7.65 4.20
C ASN A 149 12.55 6.26 4.54
N LEU A 150 13.44 5.31 4.84
CA LEU A 150 13.15 3.93 5.25
C LEU A 150 13.57 3.69 6.71
N GLN A 151 13.72 4.75 7.50
CA GLN A 151 14.16 4.63 8.89
C GLN A 151 13.28 3.65 9.66
N ALA A 152 13.90 2.72 10.39
CA ALA A 152 13.25 1.68 11.17
C ALA A 152 12.25 0.81 10.37
N ALA A 153 12.34 0.77 9.03
CA ALA A 153 11.53 -0.11 8.21
C ALA A 153 11.94 -1.58 8.39
N ASP A 154 10.98 -2.48 8.31
CA ASP A 154 11.23 -3.91 8.23
C ASP A 154 11.37 -4.33 6.76
N LEU A 155 12.60 -4.63 6.36
CA LEU A 155 13.00 -5.03 5.01
C LEU A 155 13.53 -6.49 5.01
N GLU A 156 13.15 -7.28 6.01
CA GLU A 156 13.59 -8.68 6.09
C GLU A 156 13.20 -9.42 4.83
N MET A 157 14.14 -10.19 4.26
CA MET A 157 13.95 -10.96 3.03
C MET A 157 13.44 -10.15 1.82
N THR A 158 13.54 -8.83 1.85
CA THR A 158 13.10 -7.95 0.75
C THR A 158 14.05 -8.06 -0.45
N TRP A 159 13.49 -8.02 -1.65
CA TRP A 159 14.24 -8.06 -2.90
C TRP A 159 14.49 -6.64 -3.42
N LEU A 160 15.69 -6.12 -3.20
CA LEU A 160 16.16 -4.77 -3.57
C LEU A 160 17.25 -4.80 -4.66
N SER A 161 17.44 -5.93 -5.34
CA SER A 161 18.47 -6.02 -6.38
C SER A 161 18.28 -4.94 -7.44
N ARG A 162 19.36 -4.24 -7.79
CA ARG A 162 19.36 -3.10 -8.73
C ARG A 162 18.50 -1.92 -8.29
N ALA A 163 18.07 -1.84 -7.03
CA ALA A 163 17.36 -0.67 -6.53
C ALA A 163 18.29 0.55 -6.43
N GLN A 164 17.75 1.73 -6.68
CA GLN A 164 18.46 3.01 -6.62
C GLN A 164 18.19 3.68 -5.27
N LEU A 165 19.08 3.48 -4.31
CA LEU A 165 18.97 3.91 -2.91
C LEU A 165 19.88 5.11 -2.57
N ASN A 166 20.35 5.84 -3.58
CA ASN A 166 21.27 6.95 -3.39
C ASN A 166 20.70 7.98 -2.39
N GLY A 167 21.44 8.26 -1.34
CA GLY A 167 21.03 9.17 -0.28
C GLY A 167 19.83 8.73 0.54
N ALA A 168 19.35 7.48 0.41
CA ALA A 168 18.25 6.97 1.20
C ALA A 168 18.63 6.83 2.69
N ASN A 169 17.69 7.09 3.58
CA ASN A 169 17.83 6.89 5.00
C ASN A 169 17.26 5.51 5.38
N LEU A 170 18.12 4.54 5.67
CA LEU A 170 17.77 3.21 6.18
C LEU A 170 18.17 3.05 7.66
N ALA A 171 18.50 4.12 8.37
CA ALA A 171 18.94 4.01 9.76
C ALA A 171 17.97 3.16 10.60
N ASP A 172 18.51 2.26 11.41
CA ASP A 172 17.77 1.33 12.28
C ASP A 172 16.86 0.32 11.55
N ALA A 173 16.91 0.23 10.22
CA ALA A 173 16.08 -0.73 9.46
C ALA A 173 16.52 -2.18 9.68
N ASN A 174 15.59 -3.11 9.52
CA ASN A 174 15.87 -4.55 9.48
C ASN A 174 16.14 -4.99 8.03
N LEU A 175 17.38 -5.32 7.71
CA LEU A 175 17.82 -5.81 6.39
C LEU A 175 18.21 -7.30 6.44
N GLN A 176 17.78 -8.06 7.46
CA GLN A 176 18.13 -9.48 7.55
C GLN A 176 17.69 -10.21 6.27
N GLU A 177 18.61 -11.00 5.69
CA GLU A 177 18.38 -11.76 4.46
C GLU A 177 17.92 -10.94 3.24
N ALA A 178 17.94 -9.61 3.31
CA ALA A 178 17.58 -8.74 2.18
C ALA A 178 18.57 -8.91 1.02
N LYS A 179 18.07 -8.79 -0.20
CA LYS A 179 18.84 -8.96 -1.44
C LYS A 179 19.08 -7.62 -2.11
N LEU A 180 20.24 -7.01 -1.84
CA LEU A 180 20.64 -5.69 -2.36
C LEU A 180 21.69 -5.79 -3.50
N GLY A 181 21.96 -6.95 -4.02
CA GLY A 181 22.95 -7.12 -5.08
C GLY A 181 22.76 -6.15 -6.25
N GLU A 182 23.86 -5.60 -6.78
CA GLU A 182 23.87 -4.62 -7.87
C GLU A 182 23.08 -3.32 -7.55
N SER A 183 22.73 -3.05 -6.27
CA SER A 183 22.02 -1.83 -5.89
C SER A 183 22.95 -0.61 -5.77
N ASP A 184 22.40 0.57 -5.86
CA ASP A 184 23.13 1.81 -5.68
C ASP A 184 22.80 2.46 -4.33
N LEU A 185 23.75 2.34 -3.38
CA LEU A 185 23.68 2.84 -2.00
C LEU A 185 24.58 4.08 -1.81
N GLU A 186 24.96 4.77 -2.88
CA GLU A 186 25.78 5.97 -2.77
C GLU A 186 25.19 6.95 -1.74
N LYS A 187 25.99 7.34 -0.75
CA LYS A 187 25.58 8.25 0.34
C LYS A 187 24.36 7.81 1.16
N ALA A 188 23.95 6.56 1.09
CA ALA A 188 22.88 6.04 1.94
C ALA A 188 23.32 5.96 3.40
N ASP A 189 22.34 6.04 4.32
CA ASP A 189 22.57 5.88 5.74
C ASP A 189 22.01 4.53 6.24
N LEU A 190 22.89 3.58 6.52
CA LEU A 190 22.60 2.26 7.05
C LEU A 190 23.02 2.10 8.52
N ARG A 191 23.23 3.19 9.26
CA ARG A 191 23.62 3.11 10.67
C ARG A 191 22.55 2.42 11.50
N GLY A 192 22.95 1.54 12.39
CA GLY A 192 22.03 0.82 13.27
C GLY A 192 21.23 -0.30 12.58
N THR A 193 21.41 -0.53 11.26
CA THR A 193 20.69 -1.60 10.55
C THR A 193 21.11 -3.00 11.00
N ARG A 194 20.16 -3.94 10.98
CA ARG A 194 20.43 -5.38 11.12
C ARG A 194 20.66 -5.95 9.73
N GLN A 195 21.90 -6.42 9.47
CA GLN A 195 22.35 -6.83 8.10
C GLN A 195 22.67 -8.33 8.02
N HIS A 196 22.26 -9.15 8.99
CA HIS A 196 22.62 -10.56 9.03
C HIS A 196 22.11 -11.29 7.79
N TYR A 197 23.00 -11.96 7.07
CA TYR A 197 22.74 -12.62 5.79
C TYR A 197 22.23 -11.72 4.65
N ALA A 198 22.28 -10.40 4.79
CA ALA A 198 21.96 -9.50 3.68
C ALA A 198 23.03 -9.62 2.57
N ASN A 199 22.58 -9.64 1.32
CA ASN A 199 23.47 -9.72 0.16
C ASN A 199 23.64 -8.35 -0.48
N PHE A 200 24.88 -7.80 -0.45
CA PHE A 200 25.26 -6.53 -1.07
C PHE A 200 26.20 -6.70 -2.27
N GLN A 201 26.29 -7.91 -2.83
CA GLN A 201 27.21 -8.20 -3.93
C GLN A 201 27.09 -7.17 -5.07
N ASP A 202 28.23 -6.68 -5.56
CA ASP A 202 28.32 -5.73 -6.68
C ASP A 202 27.56 -4.41 -6.48
N SER A 203 27.20 -4.04 -5.23
CA SER A 203 26.52 -2.78 -4.92
C SER A 203 27.51 -1.62 -4.86
N ASN A 204 27.08 -0.44 -5.34
CA ASN A 204 27.81 0.82 -5.13
C ASN A 204 27.52 1.34 -3.70
N MET A 205 28.57 1.50 -2.89
CA MET A 205 28.46 1.99 -1.52
C MET A 205 29.32 3.24 -1.28
N GLU A 206 29.63 4.02 -2.30
CA GLU A 206 30.44 5.22 -2.16
C GLU A 206 29.78 6.21 -1.19
N GLY A 207 30.52 6.58 -0.13
CA GLY A 207 30.02 7.51 0.89
C GLY A 207 28.90 6.96 1.79
N CYS A 208 28.55 5.68 1.68
CA CYS A 208 27.56 5.03 2.53
C CYS A 208 28.03 5.01 4.00
N GLN A 209 27.10 5.28 4.92
CA GLN A 209 27.34 5.18 6.36
C GLN A 209 26.73 3.87 6.92
N GLY A 210 27.51 3.10 7.66
CA GLY A 210 27.05 1.84 8.27
C GLY A 210 26.95 0.67 7.27
N CYS A 211 27.39 0.83 6.04
CA CYS A 211 27.49 -0.25 5.07
C CYS A 211 28.56 -1.27 5.47
N PRO A 212 28.43 -2.55 5.09
CA PRO A 212 29.45 -3.57 5.35
C PRO A 212 30.76 -3.20 4.63
N LYS A 213 31.90 -3.49 5.27
CA LYS A 213 33.24 -3.22 4.72
C LYS A 213 33.83 -4.40 3.94
N THR A 214 33.29 -5.57 4.17
CA THR A 214 33.72 -6.84 3.55
C THR A 214 32.48 -7.66 3.20
N TRP A 215 32.59 -8.51 2.18
CA TRP A 215 31.52 -9.35 1.65
C TRP A 215 31.58 -10.78 2.21
N ASP A 216 32.12 -10.99 3.40
CA ASP A 216 32.34 -12.31 4.03
C ASP A 216 31.10 -12.82 4.76
#